data_ac29987a3c71b281f6d7243f297f76c3
#
_entry.id   ac29987a3c71b281f6d7243f297f76c3
#
_cell.length_a   1.000
_cell.length_b   1.000
_cell.length_c   1.000
_cell.angle_alpha   90.00
_cell.angle_beta   90.00
_cell.angle_gamma   90.00
#
_symmetry.space_group_name_H-M   'P 1'
#
loop_
_entity.id
_entity.type
_entity.pdbx_description
1 polymer ?
#
loop_
_entity_poly.entity_id
_entity_poly.type
_entity_poly.pdbx_seq_one_letter_code
_entity_poly.pdbx_strand_id
1 'polypeptide(L)'
;MSLEQRKIPAPQTNPEIQPFFDAAAQGKLMVKRCAACGQAHHYPRAICPHCGSDRTEWREASGQGTIYSYSVMRRVPSPYAIAYVALAEGVTMLTNIVDCDLDALRIGQQVKVVFKPTEDGPPVPMFTL
;
A
#
# COMPACT_ATOMS: atom_id res chain seq x y z
N MET A 1 0.75 -1.71 -25.17
CA MET A 1 1.74 -1.15 -24.23
C MET A 1 1.49 -1.69 -22.85
N SER A 2 2.50 -2.18 -22.19
CA SER A 2 2.31 -2.75 -20.87
C SER A 2 2.29 -1.69 -19.77
N LEU A 3 1.68 -2.03 -18.64
CA LEU A 3 1.66 -1.19 -17.46
C LEU A 3 3.06 -0.93 -16.88
N GLU A 4 4.01 -1.81 -17.20
CA GLU A 4 5.40 -1.69 -16.77
C GLU A 4 6.07 -0.41 -17.26
N GLN A 5 5.56 0.15 -18.34
CA GLN A 5 6.10 1.37 -18.91
C GLN A 5 5.51 2.64 -18.28
N ARG A 6 4.51 2.49 -17.42
CA ARG A 6 3.96 3.62 -16.69
C ARG A 6 4.97 4.10 -15.66
N LYS A 7 5.34 5.37 -15.73
CA LYS A 7 6.24 5.96 -14.77
C LYS A 7 5.51 6.29 -13.47
N ILE A 8 6.13 5.95 -12.36
CA ILE A 8 5.57 6.18 -11.04
C ILE A 8 6.38 7.30 -10.40
N PRO A 9 5.74 8.45 -10.06
CA PRO A 9 6.47 9.54 -9.42
C PRO A 9 6.91 9.14 -8.02
N ALA A 10 8.04 9.71 -7.57
CA ALA A 10 8.53 9.46 -6.23
C ALA A 10 7.57 10.04 -5.19
N PRO A 11 7.28 9.31 -4.10
CA PRO A 11 6.50 9.85 -3.02
C PRO A 11 7.30 10.91 -2.25
N GLN A 12 6.60 11.87 -1.67
CA GLN A 12 7.21 12.78 -0.72
C GLN A 12 7.22 12.12 0.65
N THR A 13 8.39 12.14 1.30
CA THR A 13 8.55 11.50 2.59
C THR A 13 8.84 12.55 3.67
N ASN A 14 8.69 12.15 4.93
CA ASN A 14 9.02 12.95 6.09
C ASN A 14 9.51 12.01 7.19
N PRO A 15 10.08 12.52 8.30
CA PRO A 15 10.60 11.65 9.36
C PRO A 15 9.58 10.69 9.96
N GLU A 16 8.30 11.07 9.99
CA GLU A 16 7.24 10.22 10.54
C GLU A 16 7.02 8.94 9.73
N ILE A 17 7.13 9.05 8.41
CA ILE A 17 6.83 7.94 7.49
C ILE A 17 8.09 7.36 6.83
N GLN A 18 9.25 7.95 7.05
CA GLN A 18 10.48 7.46 6.42
C GLN A 18 10.74 5.98 6.67
N PRO A 19 10.52 5.42 7.89
CA PRO A 19 10.73 4.00 8.10
C PRO A 19 9.87 3.10 7.21
N PHE A 20 8.67 3.56 6.82
CA PHE A 20 7.83 2.83 5.89
C PHE A 20 8.52 2.63 4.54
N PHE A 21 9.13 3.69 4.02
CA PHE A 21 9.81 3.63 2.72
C PHE A 21 11.18 2.96 2.81
N ASP A 22 11.88 3.10 3.94
CA ASP A 22 13.13 2.38 4.16
C ASP A 22 12.89 0.87 4.17
N ALA A 23 11.81 0.42 4.78
CA ALA A 23 11.41 -0.99 4.78
C ALA A 23 10.99 -1.44 3.37
N ALA A 24 10.29 -0.58 2.63
CA ALA A 24 9.90 -0.89 1.26
C ALA A 24 11.11 -1.16 0.37
N ALA A 25 12.21 -0.44 0.58
CA ALA A 25 13.45 -0.66 -0.15
C ALA A 25 14.05 -2.05 0.14
N GLN A 26 13.65 -2.67 1.24
CA GLN A 26 14.06 -4.03 1.63
C GLN A 26 12.99 -5.08 1.32
N GLY A 27 11.93 -4.69 0.62
CA GLY A 27 10.83 -5.59 0.26
C GLY A 27 9.87 -5.89 1.40
N LYS A 28 9.77 -5.01 2.39
CA LYS A 28 8.91 -5.19 3.56
C LYS A 28 7.80 -4.16 3.59
N LEU A 29 6.57 -4.62 3.79
CA LEU A 29 5.41 -3.76 4.01
C LEU A 29 5.21 -3.60 5.51
N MET A 30 5.28 -2.36 6.00
CA MET A 30 5.13 -2.07 7.41
C MET A 30 3.79 -1.38 7.67
N VAL A 31 3.19 -1.69 8.82
CA VAL A 31 2.02 -0.99 9.32
C VAL A 31 2.30 -0.49 10.73
N LYS A 32 1.54 0.51 11.16
CA LYS A 32 1.62 0.99 12.54
C LYS A 32 0.57 0.31 13.39
N ARG A 33 0.93 0.00 14.63
CA ARG A 33 0.01 -0.55 15.62
C ARG A 33 0.17 0.23 16.91
N CYS A 34 -0.96 0.59 17.53
CA CYS A 34 -0.94 1.29 18.81
C CYS A 34 -0.84 0.28 19.95
N ALA A 35 0.18 0.45 20.81
CA ALA A 35 0.35 -0.41 21.99
C ALA A 35 -0.69 -0.12 23.05
N ALA A 36 -1.29 1.08 23.06
CA ALA A 36 -2.28 1.45 24.05
C ALA A 36 -3.67 0.85 23.77
N CYS A 37 -4.16 0.97 22.51
CA CYS A 37 -5.48 0.44 22.16
C CYS A 37 -5.45 -0.87 21.37
N GLY A 38 -4.28 -1.28 20.89
CA GLY A 38 -4.10 -2.53 20.17
C GLY A 38 -4.52 -2.50 18.71
N GLN A 39 -5.01 -1.38 18.19
CA GLN A 39 -5.45 -1.30 16.80
C GLN A 39 -4.33 -0.88 15.88
N ALA A 40 -4.30 -1.49 14.70
CA ALA A 40 -3.42 -1.08 13.62
C ALA A 40 -4.05 0.06 12.82
N HIS A 41 -3.22 0.85 12.15
CA HIS A 41 -3.70 1.90 11.26
C HIS A 41 -2.75 2.08 10.07
N HIS A 42 -3.30 2.62 9.01
CA HIS A 42 -2.60 3.07 7.83
C HIS A 42 -3.39 4.28 7.28
N TYR A 43 -2.79 5.36 7.00
CA TYR A 43 -1.40 5.69 6.75
C TYR A 43 -0.62 5.85 8.07
N PRO A 44 0.72 5.60 8.07
CA PRO A 44 1.50 5.61 9.34
C PRO A 44 1.49 6.96 10.02
N ARG A 45 1.22 6.96 11.32
CA ARG A 45 1.15 8.18 12.14
C ARG A 45 1.88 7.97 13.45
N ALA A 46 2.52 9.05 13.94
CA ALA A 46 3.17 9.01 15.24
C ALA A 46 2.15 8.96 16.39
N ILE A 47 0.97 9.56 16.16
CA ILE A 47 -0.13 9.56 17.13
C ILE A 47 -1.25 8.67 16.58
N CYS A 48 -1.72 7.75 17.42
CA CYS A 48 -2.78 6.82 17.02
C CYS A 48 -4.06 7.59 16.66
N PRO A 49 -4.62 7.39 15.45
CA PRO A 49 -5.87 8.06 15.07
C PRO A 49 -7.10 7.54 15.78
N HIS A 50 -7.00 6.37 16.45
CA HIS A 50 -8.12 5.77 17.14
C HIS A 50 -8.24 6.23 18.59
N CYS A 51 -7.13 6.39 19.30
CA CYS A 51 -7.17 6.72 20.74
C CYS A 51 -6.31 7.92 21.15
N GLY A 52 -5.51 8.48 20.23
CA GLY A 52 -4.68 9.66 20.50
C GLY A 52 -3.38 9.37 21.24
N SER A 53 -3.03 8.11 21.48
CA SER A 53 -1.78 7.74 22.15
C SER A 53 -0.58 7.93 21.22
N ASP A 54 0.58 8.25 21.81
CA ASP A 54 1.85 8.29 21.09
C ASP A 54 2.60 6.94 21.12
N ARG A 55 2.00 5.91 21.73
CA ARG A 55 2.60 4.60 21.87
C ARG A 55 2.36 3.74 20.63
N THR A 56 2.74 4.28 19.47
CA THR A 56 2.63 3.56 18.20
C THR A 56 3.95 2.86 17.87
N GLU A 57 3.85 1.70 17.27
CA GLU A 57 5.02 0.91 16.91
C GLU A 57 4.87 0.34 15.50
N TRP A 58 6.02 0.12 14.85
CA TRP A 58 6.05 -0.47 13.53
C TRP A 58 5.91 -1.99 13.61
N ARG A 59 5.09 -2.55 12.73
CA ARG A 59 4.93 -4.00 12.59
C ARG A 59 5.06 -4.39 11.13
N GLU A 60 5.74 -5.50 10.87
CA GLU A 60 5.81 -6.04 9.52
C GLU A 60 4.50 -6.74 9.18
N ALA A 61 3.89 -6.35 8.04
CA ALA A 61 2.70 -6.98 7.54
C ALA A 61 3.07 -8.18 6.66
N SER A 62 2.16 -9.14 6.55
CA SER A 62 2.36 -10.32 5.71
C SER A 62 2.42 -9.98 4.22
N GLY A 63 1.84 -8.85 3.82
CA GLY A 63 1.70 -8.51 2.41
C GLY A 63 0.48 -9.15 1.75
N GLN A 64 -0.31 -9.91 2.50
CA GLN A 64 -1.52 -10.54 2.02
C GLN A 64 -2.71 -9.63 2.24
N GLY A 65 -3.59 -9.56 1.26
CA GLY A 65 -4.78 -8.74 1.37
C GLY A 65 -5.89 -9.18 0.44
N THR A 66 -6.99 -8.46 0.51
CA THR A 66 -8.19 -8.73 -0.28
C THR A 66 -8.66 -7.41 -0.89
N ILE A 67 -9.05 -7.42 -2.14
CA ILE A 67 -9.61 -6.22 -2.79
C ILE A 67 -10.94 -5.88 -2.11
N TYR A 68 -10.98 -4.74 -1.46
CA TYR A 68 -12.19 -4.20 -0.86
C TYR A 68 -13.04 -3.44 -1.88
N SER A 69 -12.38 -2.61 -2.69
CA SER A 69 -13.00 -1.89 -3.80
C SER A 69 -11.92 -1.50 -4.79
N TYR A 70 -12.31 -1.22 -6.03
CA TYR A 70 -11.36 -0.82 -7.06
C TYR A 70 -12.03 0.02 -8.13
N SER A 71 -11.21 0.75 -8.90
CA SER A 71 -11.63 1.46 -10.10
C SER A 71 -10.51 1.42 -11.12
N VAL A 72 -10.88 1.26 -12.39
CA VAL A 72 -9.91 1.22 -13.48
C VAL A 72 -9.95 2.53 -14.24
N MET A 73 -8.80 3.19 -14.35
CA MET A 73 -8.63 4.40 -15.12
C MET A 73 -8.28 4.00 -16.54
N ARG A 74 -9.29 4.07 -17.44
CA ARG A 74 -9.14 3.55 -18.81
C ARG A 74 -8.80 4.64 -19.84
N ARG A 75 -9.19 5.88 -19.56
CA ARG A 75 -9.03 7.00 -20.52
C ARG A 75 -7.75 7.76 -20.30
N VAL A 76 -6.65 7.00 -20.17
CA VAL A 76 -5.30 7.54 -19.96
C VAL A 76 -4.35 6.75 -20.86
N PRO A 77 -3.16 7.30 -21.20
CA PRO A 77 -2.22 6.60 -22.10
C PRO A 77 -1.82 5.21 -21.62
N SER A 78 -1.64 5.03 -20.31
CA SER A 78 -1.34 3.72 -19.71
C SER A 78 -2.39 3.42 -18.65
N PRO A 79 -3.44 2.66 -18.99
CA PRO A 79 -4.50 2.35 -18.03
C PRO A 79 -3.97 1.71 -16.76
N TYR A 80 -4.58 2.04 -15.64
CA TYR A 80 -4.19 1.50 -14.34
C TYR A 80 -5.41 1.37 -13.44
N ALA A 81 -5.26 0.55 -12.40
CA ALA A 81 -6.30 0.35 -11.39
C ALA A 81 -5.87 0.95 -10.07
N ILE A 82 -6.78 1.65 -9.42
CA ILE A 82 -6.66 2.01 -8.02
C ILE A 82 -7.57 1.08 -7.21
N ALA A 83 -7.17 0.77 -6.00
CA ALA A 83 -7.94 -0.13 -5.16
C ALA A 83 -7.73 0.17 -3.69
N TYR A 84 -8.76 -0.10 -2.89
CA TYR A 84 -8.59 -0.27 -1.45
C TYR A 84 -8.39 -1.74 -1.19
N VAL A 85 -7.30 -2.07 -0.51
CA VAL A 85 -6.95 -3.44 -0.15
C VAL A 85 -7.04 -3.59 1.37
N ALA A 86 -7.85 -4.53 1.81
CA ALA A 86 -7.95 -4.87 3.23
C ALA A 86 -6.85 -5.87 3.54
N LEU A 87 -5.87 -5.44 4.35
CA LEU A 87 -4.76 -6.29 4.75
C LEU A 87 -5.17 -7.31 5.80
N ALA A 88 -4.46 -8.45 5.83
CA ALA A 88 -4.69 -9.48 6.84
C ALA A 88 -4.56 -8.93 8.27
N GLU A 89 -3.79 -7.86 8.46
CA GLU A 89 -3.58 -7.21 9.76
C GLU A 89 -4.73 -6.32 10.19
N GLY A 90 -5.79 -6.21 9.39
CA GLY A 90 -7.00 -5.48 9.78
C GLY A 90 -7.04 -4.01 9.38
N VAL A 91 -6.09 -3.55 8.57
CA VAL A 91 -6.11 -2.18 8.03
C VAL A 91 -6.43 -2.21 6.55
N THR A 92 -6.97 -1.11 6.05
CA THR A 92 -7.25 -0.94 4.62
C THR A 92 -6.34 0.15 4.07
N MET A 93 -5.69 -0.12 2.95
CA MET A 93 -4.82 0.87 2.32
C MET A 93 -5.21 1.10 0.87
N LEU A 94 -5.02 2.34 0.41
CA LEU A 94 -5.19 2.71 -1.00
C LEU A 94 -3.92 2.37 -1.77
N THR A 95 -4.08 1.70 -2.90
CA THR A 95 -2.95 1.22 -3.68
C THR A 95 -3.32 1.08 -5.16
N ASN A 96 -2.39 0.56 -5.95
CA ASN A 96 -2.64 0.15 -7.32
C ASN A 96 -2.58 -1.36 -7.42
N ILE A 97 -3.40 -1.94 -8.29
CA ILE A 97 -3.28 -3.35 -8.65
C ILE A 97 -2.54 -3.42 -9.97
N VAL A 98 -1.44 -4.15 -10.00
CA VAL A 98 -0.49 -4.16 -11.12
C VAL A 98 -0.20 -5.59 -11.58
N ASP A 99 0.46 -5.69 -12.74
CA ASP A 99 0.94 -6.97 -13.30
C ASP A 99 -0.20 -7.98 -13.50
N CYS A 100 -1.36 -7.50 -13.92
CA CYS A 100 -2.53 -8.36 -14.12
C CYS A 100 -3.42 -7.78 -15.23
N ASP A 101 -4.39 -8.60 -15.66
CA ASP A 101 -5.44 -8.15 -16.56
C ASP A 101 -6.43 -7.30 -15.77
N LEU A 102 -6.54 -6.02 -16.13
CA LEU A 102 -7.43 -5.09 -15.43
C LEU A 102 -8.91 -5.47 -15.56
N ASP A 103 -9.27 -6.21 -16.60
CA ASP A 103 -10.64 -6.69 -16.79
C ASP A 103 -10.97 -7.91 -15.91
N ALA A 104 -9.96 -8.51 -15.30
CA ALA A 104 -10.14 -9.67 -14.43
C ALA A 104 -10.30 -9.29 -12.96
N LEU A 105 -10.25 -8.01 -12.62
CA LEU A 105 -10.35 -7.57 -11.23
C LEU A 105 -11.75 -7.76 -10.67
N ARG A 106 -11.82 -8.19 -9.41
CA ARG A 106 -13.10 -8.39 -8.70
C ARG A 106 -12.93 -8.05 -7.23
N ILE A 107 -13.98 -7.52 -6.64
CA ILE A 107 -14.06 -7.34 -5.18
C ILE A 107 -13.97 -8.72 -4.53
N GLY A 108 -13.17 -8.83 -3.48
CA GLY A 108 -12.99 -10.08 -2.75
C GLY A 108 -11.80 -10.93 -3.22
N GLN A 109 -11.12 -10.54 -4.30
CA GLN A 109 -9.94 -11.27 -4.75
C GLN A 109 -8.78 -11.16 -3.76
N GLN A 110 -8.05 -12.26 -3.60
CA GLN A 110 -6.82 -12.27 -2.84
C GLN A 110 -5.71 -11.62 -3.64
N VAL A 111 -4.95 -10.75 -2.99
CA VAL A 111 -3.82 -10.05 -3.59
C VAL A 111 -2.62 -10.11 -2.67
N LYS A 112 -1.45 -9.90 -3.23
CA LYS A 112 -0.18 -9.87 -2.49
C LYS A 112 0.61 -8.63 -2.86
N VAL A 113 1.40 -8.15 -1.92
CA VAL A 113 2.21 -6.96 -2.13
C VAL A 113 3.35 -7.24 -3.11
N VAL A 114 3.61 -6.24 -3.97
CA VAL A 114 4.81 -6.16 -4.79
C VAL A 114 5.34 -4.73 -4.66
N PHE A 115 6.64 -4.57 -4.77
CA PHE A 115 7.25 -3.24 -4.64
C PHE A 115 7.70 -2.77 -6.02
N LYS A 116 7.23 -1.60 -6.42
CA LYS A 116 7.53 -1.04 -7.74
C LYS A 116 8.46 0.15 -7.60
N PRO A 117 9.48 0.26 -8.46
CA PRO A 117 10.38 1.39 -8.42
C PRO A 117 9.67 2.69 -8.80
N THR A 118 10.16 3.79 -8.26
CA THR A 118 9.69 5.13 -8.58
C THR A 118 10.80 5.92 -9.24
N GLU A 119 10.44 7.07 -9.83
CA GLU A 119 11.41 7.97 -10.44
C GLU A 119 12.22 8.66 -9.34
N ASP A 120 13.51 8.33 -9.25
CA ASP A 120 14.46 8.97 -8.32
C ASP A 120 14.02 8.93 -6.85
N GLY A 121 13.30 7.89 -6.43
CA GLY A 121 12.83 7.77 -5.06
C GLY A 121 12.73 6.34 -4.57
N PRO A 122 12.21 6.12 -3.36
CA PRO A 122 12.05 4.78 -2.82
C PRO A 122 10.99 4.00 -3.59
N PRO A 123 11.06 2.66 -3.58
CA PRO A 123 9.99 1.86 -4.14
C PRO A 123 8.72 2.02 -3.32
N VAL A 124 7.58 1.78 -3.96
CA VAL A 124 6.29 1.88 -3.30
C VAL A 124 5.57 0.53 -3.34
N PRO A 125 4.81 0.19 -2.30
CA PRO A 125 4.04 -1.05 -2.31
C PRO A 125 2.83 -0.90 -3.23
N MET A 126 2.63 -1.92 -4.04
CA MET A 126 1.45 -2.12 -4.85
C MET A 126 1.04 -3.58 -4.68
N PHE A 127 -0.05 -3.99 -5.31
CA PHE A 127 -0.53 -5.36 -5.14
C PHE A 127 -0.80 -5.99 -6.49
N THR A 128 -0.68 -7.31 -6.53
CA THR A 128 -0.98 -8.11 -7.70
C THR A 128 -1.81 -9.34 -7.32
N LEU A 129 -2.46 -9.94 -8.30
CA LEU A 129 -3.27 -11.14 -8.09
C LEU A 129 -2.41 -12.37 -7.78
#